data_66af1800850ca8a057f857319c6b0979
#
_entry.id   66af1800850ca8a057f857319c6b0979
#
_cell.length_a   1.000
_cell.length_b   1.000
_cell.length_c   1.000
_cell.angle_alpha   90.00
_cell.angle_beta   90.00
_cell.angle_gamma   90.00
#
_symmetry.space_group_name_H-M   'P 1'
#
loop_
_entity.id
_entity.type
_entity.pdbx_description
1 polymer ?
#
loop_
_entity_poly.entity_id
_entity_poly.type
_entity_poly.pdbx_seq_one_letter_code
_entity_poly.pdbx_strand_id
1 'polypeptide(L)'
;MKTVNIMNFARSYEPRDLEVEKKLLDTTRQQMDLVNELGVKATFLLQYDVICNEDFVSMIKSRAGDNIELGFWYEVVEPLTTACNMPYNSKRGWKWDWYIHPGFSVSYPIFEREKLIDEAMRKFREVFGYYPRTVGSWLFDTHTVNYLCENYEIDMMCYCRDQVNTDAYTFVGGYFNGAYFPSKKNYFTPAQTEEYQLSTPMFRLLGPDPIRNYDNQKFASKECNRGPYTMEVVYNTGGRNPKITDWYLNTYFNRESLGYAYMQIGQENSFAAYDIIEPLRMQIEKIMSMPDVKIEKMCESGRAFKAAYKTTPAASILALDNWDSVDCQSVIYNSKNYNANVMRVDDKVFIRGFYLFDERIPDVYETSACSTFDAVYENMPLVDTYYQRGESDGGLGMILCDDAVPFNAEKVGNNSLKVFWQDKSVVFEDDRIIINNCKISFTYSMINTKITTDCDHIYYEYKGNKYAILVKGGEVSQNENTVSVVGERIILIPQKEKEI
;
A
#
# COMPACT_ATOMS: atom_id res chain seq x y z
N MET A 1 -11.73 7.99 12.44
CA MET A 1 -11.17 6.94 13.31
C MET A 1 -9.67 6.95 13.08
N LYS A 2 -8.84 6.90 14.11
CA LYS A 2 -7.37 6.92 14.03
C LYS A 2 -6.85 5.63 14.66
N THR A 3 -6.18 4.79 13.87
CA THR A 3 -5.79 3.44 14.28
C THR A 3 -4.38 3.09 13.85
N VAL A 4 -3.64 2.47 14.74
CA VAL A 4 -2.33 1.86 14.48
C VAL A 4 -2.41 0.36 14.75
N ASN A 5 -1.89 -0.44 13.84
CA ASN A 5 -1.58 -1.84 14.08
C ASN A 5 -0.07 -2.01 14.29
N ILE A 6 0.30 -2.68 15.37
CA ILE A 6 1.66 -3.18 15.56
C ILE A 6 1.69 -4.58 14.92
N MET A 7 2.31 -4.69 13.77
CA MET A 7 2.40 -5.93 13.00
C MET A 7 3.87 -6.38 12.91
N ASN A 8 4.14 -7.54 13.45
CA ASN A 8 5.41 -8.21 13.28
C ASN A 8 5.16 -9.51 12.52
N PHE A 9 6.02 -9.86 11.57
CA PHE A 9 5.94 -11.19 11.00
C PHE A 9 7.20 -11.98 11.24
N ALA A 10 7.06 -13.29 11.34
CA ALA A 10 8.13 -14.20 11.70
C ALA A 10 8.31 -15.28 10.63
N ARG A 11 9.58 -15.53 10.30
CA ARG A 11 10.08 -16.70 9.57
C ARG A 11 11.09 -17.46 10.42
N SER A 12 11.27 -18.74 10.17
CA SER A 12 12.27 -19.57 10.88
C SER A 12 13.49 -19.91 10.03
N TYR A 13 13.56 -19.41 8.80
CA TYR A 13 14.63 -19.65 7.85
C TYR A 13 15.06 -18.36 7.14
N GLU A 14 16.38 -18.09 7.09
CA GLU A 14 16.97 -16.93 6.43
C GLU A 14 18.22 -17.31 5.64
N PRO A 15 18.09 -17.69 4.36
CA PRO A 15 19.20 -18.23 3.57
C PRO A 15 20.24 -17.18 3.17
N ARG A 16 19.93 -15.89 3.32
CA ARG A 16 20.84 -14.79 2.96
C ARG A 16 21.94 -14.61 3.99
N ASP A 17 21.67 -14.95 5.26
CA ASP A 17 22.61 -14.75 6.38
C ASP A 17 22.34 -15.76 7.50
N LEU A 18 23.21 -16.75 7.63
CA LEU A 18 23.12 -17.80 8.65
C LEU A 18 23.26 -17.28 10.08
N GLU A 19 23.95 -16.15 10.28
CA GLU A 19 24.06 -15.54 11.61
C GLU A 19 22.76 -14.82 11.99
N VAL A 20 22.04 -14.28 11.03
CA VAL A 20 20.68 -13.76 11.21
C VAL A 20 19.73 -14.91 11.51
N GLU A 21 19.78 -16.01 10.76
CA GLU A 21 18.91 -17.17 10.97
C GLU A 21 18.97 -17.67 12.42
N LYS A 22 20.14 -17.76 13.04
CA LYS A 22 20.32 -18.17 14.44
C LYS A 22 19.61 -17.24 15.46
N LYS A 23 19.33 -16.02 15.08
CA LYS A 23 18.71 -15.00 15.94
C LYS A 23 17.20 -14.85 15.74
N LEU A 24 16.59 -15.44 14.71
CA LEU A 24 15.19 -15.24 14.36
C LEU A 24 14.23 -15.53 15.52
N LEU A 25 14.45 -16.65 16.21
CA LEU A 25 13.65 -17.05 17.38
C LEU A 25 13.77 -16.03 18.51
N ASP A 26 14.99 -15.62 18.85
CA ASP A 26 15.24 -14.66 19.92
C ASP A 26 14.68 -13.26 19.59
N THR A 27 14.80 -12.83 18.35
CA THR A 27 14.22 -11.56 17.88
C THR A 27 12.70 -11.57 18.00
N THR A 28 12.02 -12.64 17.57
CA THR A 28 10.57 -12.78 17.75
C THR A 28 10.19 -12.77 19.22
N ARG A 29 10.97 -13.47 20.08
CA ARG A 29 10.77 -13.46 21.53
C ARG A 29 10.85 -12.04 22.09
N GLN A 30 11.88 -11.28 21.74
CA GLN A 30 12.07 -9.90 22.20
C GLN A 30 10.93 -8.97 21.75
N GLN A 31 10.43 -9.13 20.52
CA GLN A 31 9.27 -8.37 20.02
C GLN A 31 8.02 -8.68 20.85
N MET A 32 7.76 -9.97 21.17
CA MET A 32 6.61 -10.35 22.00
C MET A 32 6.77 -9.87 23.44
N ASP A 33 7.99 -9.98 24.01
CA ASP A 33 8.29 -9.51 25.36
C ASP A 33 8.08 -7.99 25.47
N LEU A 34 8.50 -7.20 24.46
CA LEU A 34 8.27 -5.75 24.39
C LEU A 34 6.77 -5.40 24.39
N VAL A 35 5.98 -6.08 23.55
CA VAL A 35 4.52 -5.87 23.46
C VAL A 35 3.84 -6.17 24.80
N ASN A 36 4.24 -7.25 25.47
CA ASN A 36 3.72 -7.64 26.77
C ASN A 36 4.15 -6.67 27.88
N GLU A 37 5.41 -6.24 27.89
CA GLU A 37 5.94 -5.26 28.83
C GLU A 37 5.17 -3.93 28.77
N LEU A 38 4.90 -3.44 27.55
CA LEU A 38 4.17 -2.19 27.34
C LEU A 38 2.65 -2.34 27.49
N GLY A 39 2.13 -3.57 27.57
CA GLY A 39 0.71 -3.87 27.71
C GLY A 39 -0.13 -3.43 26.50
N VAL A 40 0.48 -3.35 25.31
CA VAL A 40 -0.18 -2.92 24.08
C VAL A 40 -0.67 -4.12 23.26
N LYS A 41 -1.62 -3.87 22.37
CA LYS A 41 -2.09 -4.87 21.41
C LYS A 41 -1.16 -4.97 20.22
N ALA A 42 -0.93 -6.18 19.71
CA ALA A 42 -0.15 -6.44 18.51
C ALA A 42 -0.65 -7.68 17.76
N THR A 43 -0.27 -7.79 16.49
CA THR A 43 -0.48 -8.98 15.64
C THR A 43 0.86 -9.53 15.21
N PHE A 44 1.04 -10.84 15.38
CA PHE A 44 2.18 -11.58 14.86
C PHE A 44 1.72 -12.49 13.74
N LEU A 45 2.18 -12.22 12.52
CA LEU A 45 1.89 -13.03 11.35
C LEU A 45 2.99 -14.08 11.19
N LEU A 46 2.60 -15.35 11.20
CA LEU A 46 3.51 -16.48 11.25
C LEU A 46 3.58 -17.17 9.89
N GLN A 47 4.78 -17.28 9.32
CA GLN A 47 5.02 -18.03 8.10
C GLN A 47 4.88 -19.54 8.36
N TYR A 48 4.63 -20.34 7.33
CA TYR A 48 4.39 -21.78 7.48
C TYR A 48 5.56 -22.54 8.14
N ASP A 49 6.79 -22.16 7.85
CA ASP A 49 7.99 -22.74 8.47
C ASP A 49 8.06 -22.50 9.99
N VAL A 50 7.58 -21.35 10.46
CA VAL A 50 7.47 -21.02 11.89
C VAL A 50 6.47 -21.93 12.59
N ILE A 51 5.30 -22.16 11.99
CA ILE A 51 4.27 -23.00 12.60
C ILE A 51 4.61 -24.50 12.54
N CYS A 52 5.64 -24.88 11.76
CA CYS A 52 6.21 -26.22 11.74
C CYS A 52 7.40 -26.38 12.70
N ASN A 53 7.92 -25.30 13.31
CA ASN A 53 9.07 -25.31 14.17
C ASN A 53 8.65 -25.37 15.65
N GLU A 54 8.96 -26.46 16.33
CA GLU A 54 8.52 -26.73 17.73
C GLU A 54 9.05 -25.67 18.72
N ASP A 55 10.28 -25.17 18.55
CA ASP A 55 10.87 -24.16 19.41
C ASP A 55 10.14 -22.82 19.28
N PHE A 56 9.84 -22.40 18.05
CA PHE A 56 9.02 -21.20 17.79
C PHE A 56 7.61 -21.36 18.37
N VAL A 57 6.94 -22.47 18.09
CA VAL A 57 5.57 -22.72 18.58
C VAL A 57 5.52 -22.71 20.10
N SER A 58 6.47 -23.36 20.77
CA SER A 58 6.56 -23.39 22.24
C SER A 58 6.79 -21.99 22.80
N MET A 59 7.73 -21.24 22.24
CA MET A 59 8.03 -19.87 22.65
C MET A 59 6.82 -18.95 22.44
N ILE A 60 6.16 -19.01 21.28
CA ILE A 60 5.00 -18.19 20.95
C ILE A 60 3.83 -18.50 21.90
N LYS A 61 3.49 -19.78 22.10
CA LYS A 61 2.41 -20.18 23.02
C LYS A 61 2.64 -19.73 24.46
N SER A 62 3.88 -19.66 24.90
CA SER A 62 4.21 -19.21 26.26
C SER A 62 4.05 -17.69 26.46
N ARG A 63 3.94 -16.89 25.38
CA ARG A 63 3.91 -15.42 25.39
C ARG A 63 2.66 -14.80 24.83
N ALA A 64 1.92 -15.52 23.97
CA ALA A 64 0.70 -15.03 23.37
C ALA A 64 -0.42 -14.95 24.42
N GLY A 65 -0.67 -13.73 24.90
CA GLY A 65 -1.81 -13.38 25.76
C GLY A 65 -2.96 -12.77 24.94
N ASP A 66 -3.98 -12.29 25.64
CA ASP A 66 -5.17 -11.68 25.00
C ASP A 66 -4.84 -10.41 24.18
N ASN A 67 -3.72 -9.76 24.46
CA ASN A 67 -3.23 -8.59 23.75
C ASN A 67 -2.54 -8.95 22.41
N ILE A 68 -2.18 -10.21 22.20
CA ILE A 68 -1.47 -10.67 20.99
C ILE A 68 -2.41 -11.50 20.13
N GLU A 69 -2.60 -11.09 18.88
CA GLU A 69 -3.20 -11.88 17.82
C GLU A 69 -2.11 -12.67 17.09
N LEU A 70 -2.36 -13.95 16.87
CA LEU A 70 -1.59 -14.76 15.92
C LEU A 70 -2.36 -14.88 14.62
N GLY A 71 -1.76 -14.42 13.53
CA GLY A 71 -2.28 -14.53 12.17
C GLY A 71 -1.30 -15.28 11.27
N PHE A 72 -1.60 -15.35 9.99
CA PHE A 72 -0.81 -16.10 9.02
C PHE A 72 -0.10 -15.16 8.04
N TRP A 73 1.22 -15.38 7.86
CA TRP A 73 2.01 -14.74 6.81
C TRP A 73 2.12 -15.68 5.62
N TYR A 74 1.42 -15.35 4.54
CA TYR A 74 1.28 -16.22 3.38
C TYR A 74 2.37 -15.92 2.34
N GLU A 75 3.47 -16.62 2.46
CA GLU A 75 4.47 -16.84 1.43
C GLU A 75 4.61 -18.35 1.21
N VAL A 76 4.88 -18.76 -0.02
CA VAL A 76 5.13 -20.17 -0.33
C VAL A 76 6.57 -20.50 0.04
N VAL A 77 6.72 -21.51 0.90
CA VAL A 77 8.00 -22.00 1.38
C VAL A 77 8.11 -23.51 1.12
N GLU A 78 9.32 -24.04 1.04
CA GLU A 78 9.56 -25.46 0.76
C GLU A 78 8.79 -26.42 1.71
N PRO A 79 8.72 -26.17 3.04
CA PRO A 79 7.93 -27.03 3.93
C PRO A 79 6.43 -27.09 3.55
N LEU A 80 5.85 -25.97 3.08
CA LEU A 80 4.43 -25.93 2.65
C LEU A 80 4.23 -26.73 1.38
N THR A 81 5.08 -26.55 0.36
CA THR A 81 4.96 -27.31 -0.90
C THR A 81 5.20 -28.80 -0.68
N THR A 82 6.17 -29.16 0.20
CA THR A 82 6.43 -30.54 0.58
C THR A 82 5.21 -31.20 1.24
N ALA A 83 4.52 -30.50 2.16
CA ALA A 83 3.31 -30.98 2.79
C ALA A 83 2.18 -31.20 1.78
N CYS A 84 2.15 -30.43 0.71
CA CYS A 84 1.20 -30.58 -0.39
C CYS A 84 1.63 -31.60 -1.47
N ASN A 85 2.78 -32.26 -1.33
CA ASN A 85 3.43 -33.11 -2.36
C ASN A 85 3.64 -32.36 -3.68
N MET A 86 4.12 -31.12 -3.59
CA MET A 86 4.38 -30.24 -4.71
C MET A 86 5.87 -29.82 -4.74
N PRO A 87 6.42 -29.50 -5.92
CA PRO A 87 7.78 -28.98 -6.00
C PRO A 87 7.83 -27.55 -5.48
N TYR A 88 8.92 -27.18 -4.81
CA TYR A 88 9.25 -25.80 -4.52
C TYR A 88 10.11 -25.23 -5.66
N ASN A 89 9.70 -24.07 -6.20
CA ASN A 89 10.25 -23.55 -7.45
C ASN A 89 11.59 -22.80 -7.30
N SER A 90 12.18 -22.71 -6.10
CA SER A 90 13.46 -22.04 -5.93
C SER A 90 14.60 -22.80 -6.63
N LYS A 91 15.26 -22.13 -7.57
CA LYS A 91 16.44 -22.66 -8.26
C LYS A 91 17.74 -22.52 -7.46
N ARG A 92 17.67 -21.82 -6.32
CA ARG A 92 18.82 -21.59 -5.43
C ARG A 92 18.99 -22.66 -4.36
N GLY A 93 18.09 -23.63 -4.28
CA GLY A 93 18.05 -24.66 -3.24
C GLY A 93 17.68 -24.11 -1.86
N TRP A 94 17.05 -22.97 -1.80
CA TRP A 94 16.60 -22.33 -0.58
C TRP A 94 15.18 -22.79 -0.21
N LYS A 95 14.88 -22.84 1.07
CA LYS A 95 13.55 -23.20 1.59
C LYS A 95 12.57 -22.04 1.55
N TRP A 96 13.07 -20.82 1.47
CA TRP A 96 12.36 -19.59 1.25
C TRP A 96 13.09 -18.74 0.19
N ASP A 97 12.34 -18.01 -0.62
CA ASP A 97 12.90 -17.18 -1.68
C ASP A 97 12.02 -15.95 -1.87
N TRP A 98 12.60 -14.78 -2.09
CA TRP A 98 11.87 -13.53 -2.26
C TRP A 98 11.49 -13.21 -3.72
N TYR A 99 11.92 -14.00 -4.70
CA TYR A 99 11.44 -13.85 -6.05
C TYR A 99 9.98 -14.33 -6.19
N ILE A 100 9.25 -13.67 -7.11
CA ILE A 100 7.82 -13.95 -7.31
C ILE A 100 7.60 -15.43 -7.65
N HIS A 101 8.34 -15.95 -8.62
CA HIS A 101 8.14 -17.32 -9.10
C HIS A 101 8.28 -18.41 -8.00
N PRO A 102 9.30 -18.38 -7.11
CA PRO A 102 9.34 -19.40 -6.06
C PRO A 102 8.52 -19.06 -4.80
N GLY A 103 8.44 -17.78 -4.44
CA GLY A 103 8.01 -17.34 -3.11
C GLY A 103 6.52 -17.08 -2.94
N PHE A 104 5.71 -17.07 -4.02
CA PHE A 104 4.31 -16.66 -3.94
C PHE A 104 3.36 -17.61 -4.68
N SER A 105 2.12 -17.69 -4.21
CA SER A 105 1.06 -18.54 -4.79
C SER A 105 0.82 -18.24 -6.26
N VAL A 106 0.97 -17.02 -6.67
CA VAL A 106 0.80 -16.54 -8.06
C VAL A 106 1.58 -17.36 -9.10
N SER A 107 2.65 -18.03 -8.72
CA SER A 107 3.46 -18.88 -9.61
C SER A 107 2.96 -20.33 -9.76
N TYR A 108 1.92 -20.68 -9.03
CA TYR A 108 1.32 -22.01 -9.07
C TYR A 108 0.00 -22.01 -9.85
N PRO A 109 -0.39 -23.12 -10.51
CA PRO A 109 -1.73 -23.29 -11.08
C PRO A 109 -2.82 -23.11 -10.01
N ILE A 110 -3.99 -22.64 -10.40
CA ILE A 110 -5.08 -22.28 -9.49
C ILE A 110 -5.41 -23.41 -8.49
N PHE A 111 -5.60 -24.63 -8.96
CA PHE A 111 -5.92 -25.77 -8.09
C PHE A 111 -4.80 -26.11 -7.09
N GLU A 112 -3.56 -25.72 -7.38
CA GLU A 112 -2.42 -25.87 -6.47
C GLU A 112 -2.40 -24.74 -5.43
N ARG A 113 -2.82 -23.52 -5.79
CA ARG A 113 -2.98 -22.41 -4.85
C ARG A 113 -3.97 -22.74 -3.74
N GLU A 114 -5.11 -23.35 -4.10
CA GLU A 114 -6.11 -23.80 -3.14
C GLU A 114 -5.56 -24.85 -2.16
N LYS A 115 -4.81 -25.85 -2.65
CA LYS A 115 -4.15 -26.84 -1.80
C LYS A 115 -3.14 -26.21 -0.83
N LEU A 116 -2.35 -25.22 -1.30
CA LEU A 116 -1.40 -24.51 -0.45
C LEU A 116 -2.11 -23.74 0.67
N ILE A 117 -3.24 -23.08 0.35
CA ILE A 117 -4.05 -22.36 1.33
C ILE A 117 -4.65 -23.34 2.34
N ASP A 118 -5.29 -24.40 1.88
CA ASP A 118 -5.95 -25.37 2.76
C ASP A 118 -4.97 -26.05 3.72
N GLU A 119 -3.78 -26.42 3.23
CA GLU A 119 -2.73 -26.97 4.09
C GLU A 119 -2.21 -25.94 5.10
N ALA A 120 -1.99 -24.71 4.69
CA ALA A 120 -1.53 -23.65 5.57
C ALA A 120 -2.55 -23.40 6.71
N MET A 121 -3.84 -23.29 6.36
CA MET A 121 -4.92 -23.10 7.29
C MET A 121 -5.13 -24.31 8.21
N ARG A 122 -5.07 -25.52 7.66
CA ARG A 122 -5.15 -26.77 8.40
C ARG A 122 -4.05 -26.84 9.46
N LYS A 123 -2.80 -26.58 9.07
CA LYS A 123 -1.63 -26.62 9.96
C LYS A 123 -1.71 -25.56 11.05
N PHE A 124 -2.12 -24.34 10.70
CA PHE A 124 -2.30 -23.28 11.70
C PHE A 124 -3.34 -23.70 12.75
N ARG A 125 -4.49 -24.23 12.32
CA ARG A 125 -5.52 -24.73 13.24
C ARG A 125 -5.04 -25.92 14.07
N GLU A 126 -4.29 -26.85 13.50
CA GLU A 126 -3.69 -27.98 14.22
C GLU A 126 -2.82 -27.50 15.38
N VAL A 127 -1.99 -26.46 15.14
CA VAL A 127 -1.04 -25.96 16.10
C VAL A 127 -1.69 -25.07 17.16
N PHE A 128 -2.59 -24.15 16.76
CA PHE A 128 -3.14 -23.12 17.67
C PHE A 128 -4.60 -23.37 18.08
N GLY A 129 -5.31 -24.33 17.47
CA GLY A 129 -6.68 -24.69 17.83
C GLY A 129 -7.78 -23.87 17.13
N TYR A 130 -7.41 -22.88 16.30
CA TYR A 130 -8.34 -22.02 15.55
C TYR A 130 -7.73 -21.62 14.19
N TYR A 131 -8.58 -21.15 13.27
CA TYR A 131 -8.12 -20.55 12.02
C TYR A 131 -7.69 -19.10 12.21
N PRO A 132 -6.62 -18.62 11.53
CA PRO A 132 -6.21 -17.23 11.64
C PRO A 132 -7.30 -16.28 11.14
N ARG A 133 -7.48 -15.16 11.81
CA ARG A 133 -8.46 -14.11 11.45
C ARG A 133 -7.83 -13.03 10.57
N THR A 134 -6.51 -13.03 10.49
CA THR A 134 -5.71 -12.09 9.69
C THR A 134 -4.72 -12.87 8.84
N VAL A 135 -4.64 -12.52 7.56
CA VAL A 135 -3.66 -13.04 6.61
C VAL A 135 -2.91 -11.90 5.97
N GLY A 136 -1.59 -11.94 6.01
CA GLY A 136 -0.70 -10.99 5.36
C GLY A 136 0.21 -11.65 4.34
N SER A 137 0.64 -10.88 3.35
CA SER A 137 1.67 -11.27 2.37
C SER A 137 2.30 -10.02 1.79
N TRP A 138 3.45 -10.15 1.15
CA TRP A 138 3.95 -9.07 0.29
C TRP A 138 3.13 -8.93 -0.99
N LEU A 139 2.71 -10.05 -1.56
CA LEU A 139 1.95 -10.12 -2.80
C LEU A 139 0.89 -11.21 -2.69
N PHE A 140 -0.31 -10.92 -3.18
CA PHE A 140 -1.36 -11.89 -3.45
C PHE A 140 -1.63 -12.02 -4.96
N ASP A 141 -2.48 -12.94 -5.31
CA ASP A 141 -3.27 -12.95 -6.53
C ASP A 141 -4.76 -12.97 -6.16
N THR A 142 -5.60 -12.52 -7.08
CA THR A 142 -7.03 -12.34 -6.81
C THR A 142 -7.74 -13.66 -6.52
N HIS A 143 -7.31 -14.76 -7.15
CA HIS A 143 -7.89 -16.08 -6.84
C HIS A 143 -7.62 -16.49 -5.38
N THR A 144 -6.37 -16.33 -4.92
CA THR A 144 -5.99 -16.59 -3.52
C THR A 144 -6.80 -15.74 -2.53
N VAL A 145 -6.98 -14.44 -2.83
CA VAL A 145 -7.77 -13.54 -1.97
C VAL A 145 -9.23 -13.98 -1.91
N ASN A 146 -9.84 -14.26 -3.06
CA ASN A 146 -11.22 -14.76 -3.14
C ASN A 146 -11.39 -16.05 -2.37
N TYR A 147 -10.55 -17.05 -2.61
CA TYR A 147 -10.61 -18.36 -1.95
C TYR A 147 -10.50 -18.26 -0.43
N LEU A 148 -9.58 -17.43 0.08
CA LEU A 148 -9.44 -17.17 1.51
C LEU A 148 -10.71 -16.55 2.09
N CYS A 149 -11.29 -15.54 1.42
CA CYS A 149 -12.49 -14.86 1.89
C CYS A 149 -13.77 -15.73 1.83
N GLU A 150 -13.84 -16.65 0.88
CA GLU A 150 -15.00 -17.51 0.68
C GLU A 150 -15.01 -18.75 1.60
N ASN A 151 -13.83 -19.29 1.93
CA ASN A 151 -13.71 -20.54 2.66
C ASN A 151 -13.29 -20.36 4.12
N TYR A 152 -12.79 -19.19 4.51
CA TYR A 152 -12.30 -18.91 5.85
C TYR A 152 -12.84 -17.56 6.38
N GLU A 153 -13.05 -17.50 7.68
CA GLU A 153 -13.52 -16.28 8.35
C GLU A 153 -12.38 -15.29 8.56
N ILE A 154 -11.93 -14.61 7.49
CA ILE A 154 -10.89 -13.60 7.56
C ILE A 154 -11.50 -12.24 7.87
N ASP A 155 -11.01 -11.57 8.92
CA ASP A 155 -11.44 -10.24 9.31
C ASP A 155 -10.67 -9.14 8.60
N MET A 156 -9.39 -9.38 8.28
CA MET A 156 -8.48 -8.43 7.65
C MET A 156 -7.43 -9.13 6.83
N MET A 157 -7.11 -8.57 5.69
CA MET A 157 -5.92 -8.95 4.92
C MET A 157 -5.00 -7.74 4.76
N CYS A 158 -3.69 -8.00 4.62
CA CYS A 158 -2.74 -6.94 4.32
C CYS A 158 -1.69 -7.41 3.30
N TYR A 159 -1.28 -6.48 2.44
CA TYR A 159 -0.23 -6.72 1.46
C TYR A 159 0.72 -5.53 1.37
N CYS A 160 1.78 -5.70 0.58
CA CYS A 160 2.82 -4.70 0.42
C CYS A 160 2.25 -3.29 0.23
N ARG A 161 2.86 -2.33 0.91
CA ARG A 161 2.59 -0.91 0.70
C ARG A 161 2.93 -0.48 -0.72
N ASP A 162 2.47 0.70 -1.09
CA ASP A 162 3.03 1.41 -2.23
C ASP A 162 4.55 1.59 -2.01
N GLN A 163 5.33 0.94 -2.83
CA GLN A 163 6.80 0.95 -2.71
C GLN A 163 7.46 0.77 -4.05
N VAL A 164 8.73 1.08 -4.08
CA VAL A 164 9.58 1.08 -5.26
C VAL A 164 10.82 0.25 -5.04
N ASN A 165 11.14 -0.60 -6.03
CA ASN A 165 12.39 -1.34 -6.14
C ASN A 165 12.83 -2.02 -4.83
N THR A 166 11.90 -2.66 -4.16
CA THR A 166 12.18 -3.49 -2.99
C THR A 166 11.94 -4.94 -3.37
N ASP A 167 12.97 -5.75 -3.30
CA ASP A 167 12.97 -7.15 -3.72
C ASP A 167 12.44 -7.31 -5.18
N ALA A 168 11.51 -8.22 -5.42
CA ALA A 168 10.98 -8.52 -6.75
C ALA A 168 9.62 -7.87 -7.03
N TYR A 169 9.17 -6.96 -6.19
CA TYR A 169 7.86 -6.35 -6.33
C TYR A 169 7.88 -4.84 -6.11
N THR A 170 7.12 -4.14 -6.94
CA THR A 170 6.87 -2.70 -6.88
C THR A 170 5.40 -2.47 -7.14
N PHE A 171 4.73 -1.78 -6.24
CA PHE A 171 3.31 -1.45 -6.35
C PHE A 171 3.11 0.06 -6.35
N VAL A 172 2.55 0.59 -7.43
CA VAL A 172 2.23 2.00 -7.61
C VAL A 172 0.84 2.14 -8.20
N GLY A 173 0.09 3.13 -7.74
CA GLY A 173 -1.18 3.52 -8.36
C GLY A 173 -2.40 2.77 -7.85
N GLY A 174 -2.29 2.05 -6.74
CA GLY A 174 -3.43 1.50 -6.01
C GLY A 174 -4.01 2.48 -4.98
N TYR A 175 -4.92 1.99 -4.14
CA TYR A 175 -5.41 2.75 -3.00
C TYR A 175 -4.29 2.94 -1.99
N PHE A 176 -3.85 4.16 -1.78
CA PHE A 176 -2.63 4.46 -1.00
C PHE A 176 -2.86 4.29 0.50
N ASN A 177 -2.00 3.53 1.17
CA ASN A 177 -1.92 3.32 2.62
C ASN A 177 -3.19 2.78 3.32
N GLY A 178 -4.34 3.29 2.98
CA GLY A 178 -5.56 3.06 3.74
C GLY A 178 -6.14 1.67 3.61
N ALA A 179 -7.32 1.49 4.25
CA ALA A 179 -8.14 0.32 4.10
C ALA A 179 -9.17 0.52 2.98
N TYR A 180 -9.42 -0.53 2.22
CA TYR A 180 -10.47 -0.55 1.20
C TYR A 180 -11.08 -1.94 1.08
N PHE A 181 -12.28 -2.04 0.50
CA PHE A 181 -12.86 -3.31 0.10
C PHE A 181 -12.41 -3.64 -1.32
N PRO A 182 -11.65 -4.74 -1.53
CA PRO A 182 -11.11 -5.08 -2.84
C PRO A 182 -12.19 -5.61 -3.78
N SER A 183 -11.94 -5.45 -5.09
CA SER A 183 -12.73 -6.10 -6.13
C SER A 183 -12.43 -7.59 -6.20
N LYS A 184 -13.48 -8.40 -6.42
CA LYS A 184 -13.37 -9.84 -6.70
C LYS A 184 -12.62 -10.16 -8.00
N LYS A 185 -12.42 -9.15 -8.88
CA LYS A 185 -11.70 -9.30 -10.14
C LYS A 185 -10.23 -8.87 -10.04
N ASN A 186 -9.96 -7.94 -9.13
CA ASN A 186 -8.62 -7.40 -8.94
C ASN A 186 -8.46 -6.89 -7.51
N TYR A 187 -7.78 -7.65 -6.66
CA TYR A 187 -7.59 -7.29 -5.25
C TYR A 187 -6.85 -5.96 -5.05
N PHE A 188 -6.08 -5.51 -6.05
CA PHE A 188 -5.35 -4.25 -6.04
C PHE A 188 -6.26 -3.03 -6.25
N THR A 189 -7.46 -3.25 -6.77
CA THR A 189 -8.45 -2.21 -7.09
C THR A 189 -9.59 -2.21 -6.09
N PRO A 190 -9.99 -1.06 -5.51
CA PRO A 190 -11.20 -0.96 -4.71
C PRO A 190 -12.45 -1.36 -5.51
N ALA A 191 -13.36 -2.08 -4.87
CA ALA A 191 -14.68 -2.31 -5.42
C ALA A 191 -15.50 -1.02 -5.42
N GLN A 192 -16.32 -0.84 -6.44
CA GLN A 192 -17.17 0.32 -6.65
C GLN A 192 -18.64 -0.01 -6.41
N THR A 193 -19.00 -1.30 -6.54
CA THR A 193 -20.34 -1.84 -6.34
C THR A 193 -20.32 -3.01 -5.36
N GLU A 194 -21.48 -3.33 -4.76
CA GLU A 194 -21.61 -4.50 -3.88
C GLU A 194 -21.42 -5.81 -4.63
N GLU A 195 -21.72 -5.86 -5.93
CA GLU A 195 -21.57 -7.06 -6.77
C GLU A 195 -20.11 -7.53 -6.83
N TYR A 196 -19.19 -6.59 -7.02
CA TYR A 196 -17.75 -6.89 -7.13
C TYR A 196 -17.02 -6.85 -5.79
N GLN A 197 -17.67 -6.42 -4.72
CA GLN A 197 -17.01 -6.19 -3.43
C GLN A 197 -16.76 -7.49 -2.66
N LEU A 198 -15.53 -7.68 -2.18
CA LEU A 198 -15.22 -8.63 -1.13
C LEU A 198 -15.59 -8.06 0.23
N SER A 199 -16.06 -8.93 1.13
CA SER A 199 -16.45 -8.52 2.49
C SER A 199 -15.25 -8.27 3.42
N THR A 200 -14.07 -8.80 3.09
CA THR A 200 -12.84 -8.66 3.87
C THR A 200 -12.07 -7.42 3.41
N PRO A 201 -11.82 -6.46 4.28
CA PRO A 201 -11.05 -5.28 3.90
C PRO A 201 -9.57 -5.60 3.74
N MET A 202 -8.95 -4.91 2.77
CA MET A 202 -7.54 -4.96 2.46
C MET A 202 -6.82 -3.73 2.99
N PHE A 203 -5.69 -3.94 3.65
CA PHE A 203 -4.85 -2.88 4.21
C PHE A 203 -3.45 -2.92 3.59
N ARG A 204 -2.77 -1.79 3.54
CA ARG A 204 -1.39 -1.73 3.05
C ARG A 204 -0.41 -1.83 4.21
N LEU A 205 0.69 -2.56 4.00
CA LEU A 205 1.75 -2.72 4.99
C LEU A 205 2.53 -1.44 5.22
N LEU A 206 2.95 -1.22 6.48
CA LEU A 206 3.86 -0.18 6.93
C LEU A 206 3.43 1.24 6.55
N GLY A 207 3.78 2.24 7.34
CA GLY A 207 3.44 3.64 7.05
C GLY A 207 4.38 4.21 5.96
N PRO A 208 3.92 4.42 4.72
CA PRO A 208 4.76 4.98 3.67
C PRO A 208 4.91 6.50 3.77
N ASP A 209 6.06 7.03 3.33
CA ASP A 209 6.27 8.47 3.17
C ASP A 209 5.47 9.00 1.97
N PRO A 210 4.49 9.89 2.16
CA PRO A 210 3.65 10.39 1.08
C PRO A 210 4.37 11.33 0.11
N ILE A 211 5.59 11.74 0.41
CA ILE A 211 6.43 12.60 -0.44
C ILE A 211 7.37 11.74 -1.29
N ARG A 212 8.10 10.78 -0.67
CA ARG A 212 9.25 10.08 -1.27
C ARG A 212 8.99 8.63 -1.63
N ASN A 213 7.90 8.06 -1.16
CA ASN A 213 7.67 6.62 -1.24
C ASN A 213 7.80 6.02 -2.64
N TYR A 214 7.35 6.74 -3.66
CA TYR A 214 7.41 6.29 -5.06
C TYR A 214 8.67 6.72 -5.80
N ASP A 215 9.42 7.67 -5.26
CA ASP A 215 10.59 8.24 -5.94
C ASP A 215 11.57 8.79 -4.90
N ASN A 216 12.24 7.86 -4.27
CA ASN A 216 13.10 8.13 -3.12
C ASN A 216 14.39 8.91 -3.44
N GLN A 217 14.71 9.13 -4.71
CA GLN A 217 15.92 9.85 -5.10
C GLN A 217 15.63 11.28 -5.57
N LYS A 218 14.46 11.52 -6.16
CA LYS A 218 14.14 12.78 -6.82
C LYS A 218 13.83 13.93 -5.86
N PHE A 219 13.14 13.64 -4.75
CA PHE A 219 12.68 14.64 -3.78
C PHE A 219 13.32 14.49 -2.40
N ALA A 220 14.42 13.74 -2.32
CA ALA A 220 15.19 13.61 -1.10
C ALA A 220 16.37 14.58 -1.09
N SER A 221 16.74 15.08 0.10
CA SER A 221 17.99 15.80 0.29
C SER A 221 19.19 14.88 0.03
N LYS A 222 20.36 15.48 -0.20
CA LYS A 222 21.61 14.69 -0.38
C LYS A 222 21.95 13.81 0.81
N GLU A 223 21.49 14.18 2.00
CA GLU A 223 21.70 13.43 3.24
C GLU A 223 20.73 12.25 3.38
N CYS A 224 19.59 12.31 2.69
CA CYS A 224 18.47 11.39 2.80
C CYS A 224 18.08 10.78 1.44
N ASN A 225 19.04 10.55 0.56
CA ASN A 225 18.81 10.05 -0.80
C ASN A 225 18.67 8.53 -0.92
N ARG A 226 18.57 7.81 0.20
CA ARG A 226 18.46 6.35 0.23
C ARG A 226 17.24 5.90 1.01
N GLY A 227 16.26 5.33 0.28
CA GLY A 227 15.12 4.64 0.90
C GLY A 227 15.46 3.27 1.45
N PRO A 228 14.48 2.51 1.94
CA PRO A 228 13.05 2.85 1.92
C PRO A 228 12.67 3.94 2.94
N TYR A 229 11.63 4.69 2.62
CA TYR A 229 11.05 5.74 3.47
C TYR A 229 9.73 5.22 4.04
N THR A 230 9.79 4.63 5.22
CA THR A 230 8.68 3.94 5.86
C THR A 230 8.78 3.99 7.36
N MET A 231 7.77 3.51 8.07
CA MET A 231 7.82 3.32 9.51
C MET A 231 8.69 2.14 9.98
N GLU A 232 9.36 1.42 9.07
CA GLU A 232 10.28 0.34 9.46
C GLU A 232 11.41 0.86 10.34
N VAL A 233 11.62 0.16 11.45
CA VAL A 233 12.55 0.57 12.52
C VAL A 233 14.04 0.32 12.21
N VAL A 234 14.34 -0.26 11.07
CA VAL A 234 15.73 -0.55 10.63
C VAL A 234 16.38 0.60 9.87
N TYR A 235 15.59 1.51 9.30
CA TYR A 235 16.10 2.56 8.42
C TYR A 235 16.18 3.92 9.08
N ASN A 236 17.35 4.56 9.01
CA ASN A 236 17.55 5.93 9.48
C ASN A 236 16.80 6.97 8.63
N THR A 237 16.40 6.61 7.41
CA THR A 237 15.53 7.38 6.51
C THR A 237 14.04 7.09 6.76
N GLY A 238 13.73 6.39 7.81
CA GLY A 238 12.37 5.96 8.17
C GLY A 238 12.18 5.92 9.69
N GLY A 239 11.41 4.95 10.13
CA GLY A 239 10.91 4.85 11.50
C GLY A 239 11.95 4.63 12.61
N ARG A 240 13.22 4.38 12.28
CA ARG A 240 14.32 4.38 13.26
C ARG A 240 14.64 5.79 13.76
N ASN A 241 14.42 6.81 12.95
CA ASN A 241 14.73 8.20 13.28
C ASN A 241 13.55 8.84 14.03
N PRO A 242 13.74 9.31 15.28
CA PRO A 242 12.66 9.91 16.08
C PRO A 242 12.00 11.12 15.41
N LYS A 243 12.77 11.96 14.69
CA LYS A 243 12.27 13.13 13.97
C LYS A 243 11.34 12.73 12.82
N ILE A 244 11.71 11.68 12.09
CA ILE A 244 10.91 11.16 11.00
C ILE A 244 9.64 10.50 11.55
N THR A 245 9.75 9.72 12.62
CA THR A 245 8.60 9.13 13.33
C THR A 245 7.61 10.21 13.77
N ASP A 246 8.07 11.31 14.37
CA ASP A 246 7.22 12.43 14.78
C ASP A 246 6.51 13.07 13.58
N TRP A 247 7.21 13.26 12.46
CA TRP A 247 6.62 13.78 11.23
C TRP A 247 5.56 12.83 10.64
N TYR A 248 5.81 11.52 10.61
CA TYR A 248 4.81 10.53 10.18
C TYR A 248 3.56 10.59 11.05
N LEU A 249 3.71 10.53 12.38
CA LEU A 249 2.59 10.55 13.31
C LEU A 249 1.77 11.84 13.18
N ASN A 250 2.44 12.98 13.01
CA ASN A 250 1.78 14.26 12.75
C ASN A 250 1.02 14.26 11.43
N THR A 251 1.64 13.79 10.36
CA THR A 251 1.07 13.75 9.01
C THR A 251 -0.18 12.86 8.94
N TYR A 252 -0.13 11.70 9.59
CA TYR A 252 -1.22 10.71 9.53
C TYR A 252 -2.34 10.95 10.55
N PHE A 253 -2.05 11.55 11.70
CA PHE A 253 -3.00 11.58 12.81
C PHE A 253 -3.35 12.98 13.34
N ASN A 254 -2.47 13.97 13.23
CA ASN A 254 -2.71 15.29 13.81
C ASN A 254 -3.34 16.29 12.84
N ARG A 255 -3.49 15.93 11.55
CA ARG A 255 -4.16 16.76 10.55
C ARG A 255 -5.59 16.26 10.31
N GLU A 256 -6.51 17.17 10.03
CA GLU A 256 -7.87 16.81 9.67
C GLU A 256 -7.90 16.23 8.25
N SER A 257 -7.90 14.91 8.18
CA SER A 257 -7.94 14.14 6.94
C SER A 257 -9.31 13.48 6.72
N LEU A 258 -9.55 13.00 5.49
CA LEU A 258 -10.74 12.22 5.18
C LEU A 258 -10.59 10.76 5.64
N GLY A 259 -11.74 10.14 5.91
CA GLY A 259 -11.89 8.70 6.06
C GLY A 259 -11.20 8.10 7.27
N TYR A 260 -10.56 6.97 7.05
CA TYR A 260 -9.92 6.13 8.05
C TYR A 260 -8.43 6.45 8.13
N ALA A 261 -8.01 7.16 9.18
CA ALA A 261 -6.60 7.43 9.41
C ALA A 261 -5.92 6.17 9.99
N TYR A 262 -5.05 5.57 9.21
CA TYR A 262 -4.43 4.29 9.50
C TYR A 262 -2.92 4.33 9.32
N MET A 263 -2.22 3.64 10.19
CA MET A 263 -0.80 3.36 10.04
C MET A 263 -0.49 1.97 10.58
N GLN A 264 0.46 1.31 9.96
CA GLN A 264 1.04 0.08 10.46
C GLN A 264 2.50 0.32 10.81
N ILE A 265 2.90 -0.17 11.97
CA ILE A 265 4.29 -0.23 12.45
C ILE A 265 4.65 -1.67 12.77
N GLY A 266 5.89 -1.94 13.06
CA GLY A 266 6.40 -3.26 13.37
C GLY A 266 7.57 -3.63 12.47
N GLN A 267 8.05 -4.86 12.60
CA GLN A 267 9.19 -5.33 11.82
C GLN A 267 9.18 -6.84 11.69
N GLU A 268 9.68 -7.33 10.56
CA GLU A 268 10.00 -8.75 10.41
C GLU A 268 11.19 -9.15 11.26
N ASN A 269 11.21 -10.39 11.73
CA ASN A 269 12.30 -10.91 12.57
C ASN A 269 13.62 -11.12 11.82
N SER A 270 13.62 -11.14 10.49
CA SER A 270 14.82 -11.31 9.66
C SER A 270 15.78 -10.10 9.70
N PHE A 271 15.37 -8.98 10.28
CA PHE A 271 16.29 -7.88 10.60
C PHE A 271 17.02 -8.04 11.94
N ALA A 272 17.19 -9.26 12.40
CA ALA A 272 17.88 -9.62 13.65
C ALA A 272 19.35 -9.19 13.75
N ALA A 273 19.97 -8.78 12.64
CA ALA A 273 21.31 -8.17 12.64
C ALA A 273 21.32 -6.73 13.21
N TYR A 274 20.14 -6.08 13.23
CA TYR A 274 19.97 -4.71 13.67
C TYR A 274 19.35 -4.68 15.07
N ASP A 275 19.65 -3.65 15.83
CA ASP A 275 18.87 -3.33 17.01
C ASP A 275 17.53 -2.76 16.56
N ILE A 276 16.46 -3.59 16.61
CA ILE A 276 15.10 -3.19 16.21
C ILE A 276 14.19 -2.94 17.41
N ILE A 277 14.55 -3.38 18.60
CA ILE A 277 13.69 -3.35 19.79
C ILE A 277 13.55 -1.94 20.33
N GLU A 278 14.67 -1.23 20.54
CA GLU A 278 14.62 0.13 21.07
C GLU A 278 13.95 1.14 20.12
N PRO A 279 14.21 1.13 18.78
CA PRO A 279 13.44 1.97 17.86
C PRO A 279 11.94 1.60 17.80
N LEU A 280 11.58 0.33 17.92
CA LEU A 280 10.17 -0.10 17.99
C LEU A 280 9.50 0.37 19.29
N ARG A 281 10.20 0.26 20.42
CA ARG A 281 9.76 0.82 21.71
C ARG A 281 9.46 2.31 21.59
N MET A 282 10.41 3.07 21.04
CA MET A 282 10.25 4.52 20.82
C MET A 282 8.99 4.86 20.02
N GLN A 283 8.73 4.13 18.93
CA GLN A 283 7.52 4.32 18.14
C GLN A 283 6.26 4.03 18.94
N ILE A 284 6.21 2.89 19.63
CA ILE A 284 5.04 2.49 20.44
C ILE A 284 4.76 3.52 21.53
N GLU A 285 5.77 3.95 22.28
CA GLU A 285 5.62 4.94 23.35
C GLU A 285 5.12 6.30 22.83
N LYS A 286 5.61 6.75 21.67
CA LYS A 286 5.09 7.96 21.00
C LYS A 286 3.61 7.80 20.65
N ILE A 287 3.20 6.67 20.08
CA ILE A 287 1.80 6.40 19.74
C ILE A 287 0.93 6.32 21.01
N MET A 288 1.40 5.68 22.07
CA MET A 288 0.70 5.63 23.36
C MET A 288 0.48 7.01 23.97
N SER A 289 1.33 7.98 23.66
CA SER A 289 1.17 9.37 24.11
C SER A 289 0.09 10.15 23.32
N MET A 290 -0.48 9.56 22.26
CA MET A 290 -1.51 10.19 21.43
C MET A 290 -2.91 9.72 21.86
N PRO A 291 -3.70 10.53 22.57
CA PRO A 291 -4.94 10.07 23.22
C PRO A 291 -6.04 9.62 22.25
N ASP A 292 -6.03 10.14 21.02
CA ASP A 292 -7.05 9.87 20.00
C ASP A 292 -6.68 8.71 19.07
N VAL A 293 -5.49 8.11 19.22
CA VAL A 293 -5.00 7.02 18.39
C VAL A 293 -5.15 5.70 19.12
N LYS A 294 -5.83 4.75 18.49
CA LYS A 294 -6.03 3.41 19.04
C LYS A 294 -4.97 2.45 18.53
N ILE A 295 -4.34 1.71 19.43
CA ILE A 295 -3.54 0.54 19.08
C ILE A 295 -4.46 -0.68 19.14
N GLU A 296 -4.66 -1.33 18.01
CA GLU A 296 -5.59 -2.46 17.85
C GLU A 296 -4.86 -3.68 17.26
N LYS A 297 -5.41 -4.87 17.53
CA LYS A 297 -5.06 -6.07 16.75
C LYS A 297 -5.61 -5.92 15.34
N MET A 298 -4.98 -6.53 14.36
CA MET A 298 -5.39 -6.38 12.97
C MET A 298 -6.82 -6.88 12.74
N CYS A 299 -7.20 -8.02 13.30
CA CYS A 299 -8.59 -8.51 13.23
C CYS A 299 -9.62 -7.54 13.81
N GLU A 300 -9.26 -6.81 14.88
CA GLU A 300 -10.15 -5.78 15.47
C GLU A 300 -10.32 -4.59 14.51
N SER A 301 -9.22 -4.12 13.90
CA SER A 301 -9.26 -3.05 12.89
C SER A 301 -10.08 -3.44 11.67
N GLY A 302 -9.95 -4.69 11.18
CA GLY A 302 -10.76 -5.21 10.09
C GLY A 302 -12.26 -5.20 10.41
N ARG A 303 -12.64 -5.69 11.61
CA ARG A 303 -14.04 -5.64 12.08
C ARG A 303 -14.55 -4.22 12.27
N ALA A 304 -13.73 -3.32 12.84
CA ALA A 304 -14.09 -1.93 13.02
C ALA A 304 -14.31 -1.21 11.68
N PHE A 305 -13.47 -1.48 10.69
CA PHE A 305 -13.63 -0.94 9.34
C PHE A 305 -14.93 -1.42 8.68
N LYS A 306 -15.21 -2.72 8.74
CA LYS A 306 -16.46 -3.33 8.24
C LYS A 306 -17.70 -2.76 8.91
N ALA A 307 -17.63 -2.47 10.20
CA ALA A 307 -18.74 -1.89 10.96
C ALA A 307 -18.96 -0.41 10.60
N ALA A 308 -17.90 0.33 10.27
CA ALA A 308 -17.97 1.77 9.98
C ALA A 308 -18.36 2.07 8.52
N TYR A 309 -17.98 1.19 7.57
CA TYR A 309 -18.14 1.46 6.14
C TYR A 309 -18.79 0.29 5.42
N LYS A 310 -19.76 0.60 4.55
CA LYS A 310 -20.40 -0.38 3.65
C LYS A 310 -19.62 -0.53 2.34
N THR A 311 -19.02 0.55 1.89
CA THR A 311 -18.17 0.62 0.70
C THR A 311 -16.88 1.35 1.04
N THR A 312 -15.87 1.24 0.20
CA THR A 312 -14.59 1.94 0.37
C THR A 312 -14.80 3.44 0.54
N PRO A 313 -14.41 4.05 1.69
CA PRO A 313 -14.54 5.48 1.93
C PRO A 313 -13.51 6.27 1.13
N ALA A 314 -13.76 7.57 0.91
CA ALA A 314 -12.69 8.47 0.53
C ALA A 314 -11.72 8.66 1.70
N ALA A 315 -10.43 8.73 1.41
CA ALA A 315 -9.37 8.95 2.39
C ALA A 315 -8.32 9.93 1.85
N SER A 316 -7.64 10.61 2.75
CA SER A 316 -6.57 11.53 2.37
C SER A 316 -5.38 11.50 3.32
N ILE A 317 -4.20 11.84 2.81
CA ILE A 317 -2.98 12.03 3.58
C ILE A 317 -2.42 13.41 3.25
N LEU A 318 -2.15 14.21 4.29
CA LEU A 318 -1.81 15.63 4.18
C LEU A 318 -0.38 15.88 4.68
N ALA A 319 0.62 15.70 3.84
CA ALA A 319 2.01 16.08 4.14
C ALA A 319 2.24 17.57 3.77
N LEU A 320 1.75 18.47 4.63
CA LEU A 320 1.83 19.91 4.43
C LEU A 320 3.15 20.55 4.90
N ASP A 321 4.01 19.78 5.50
CA ASP A 321 5.39 20.07 5.85
C ASP A 321 6.28 18.88 5.52
N ASN A 322 7.57 19.02 5.71
CA ASN A 322 8.54 18.00 5.42
C ASN A 322 9.54 17.87 6.58
N TRP A 323 10.00 16.66 6.85
CA TRP A 323 10.94 16.40 7.93
C TRP A 323 12.39 16.77 7.60
N ASP A 324 12.72 16.97 6.33
CA ASP A 324 14.06 17.42 5.90
C ASP A 324 14.04 18.85 5.31
N SER A 325 15.13 19.25 4.67
CA SER A 325 15.31 20.60 4.12
C SER A 325 14.71 20.80 2.72
N VAL A 326 14.10 19.79 2.12
CA VAL A 326 13.49 19.93 0.80
C VAL A 326 12.17 20.68 0.94
N ASP A 327 12.01 21.77 0.20
CA ASP A 327 10.76 22.56 0.18
C ASP A 327 9.72 21.85 -0.69
N CYS A 328 8.99 20.90 -0.09
CA CYS A 328 7.94 20.19 -0.77
C CYS A 328 6.77 19.85 0.15
N GLN A 329 5.59 19.71 -0.46
CA GLN A 329 4.34 19.31 0.17
C GLN A 329 3.67 18.28 -0.71
N SER A 330 2.91 17.37 -0.12
CA SER A 330 2.16 16.33 -0.84
C SER A 330 0.79 16.12 -0.20
N VAL A 331 -0.23 16.05 -1.03
CA VAL A 331 -1.57 15.63 -0.64
C VAL A 331 -1.99 14.46 -1.51
N ILE A 332 -2.34 13.37 -0.86
CA ILE A 332 -2.85 12.17 -1.53
C ILE A 332 -4.35 12.06 -1.21
N TYR A 333 -5.14 11.89 -2.25
CA TYR A 333 -6.56 11.63 -2.16
C TYR A 333 -6.86 10.25 -2.76
N ASN A 334 -7.66 9.48 -2.05
CA ASN A 334 -8.21 8.22 -2.52
C ASN A 334 -9.73 8.26 -2.49
N SER A 335 -10.36 7.72 -3.52
CA SER A 335 -11.75 7.29 -3.48
C SER A 335 -11.85 5.85 -4.00
N LYS A 336 -13.05 5.30 -4.04
CA LYS A 336 -13.25 3.99 -4.70
C LYS A 336 -13.11 4.07 -6.23
N ASN A 337 -13.07 5.27 -6.81
CA ASN A 337 -13.03 5.48 -8.26
C ASN A 337 -11.64 5.86 -8.76
N TYR A 338 -10.81 6.50 -7.94
CA TYR A 338 -9.47 6.91 -8.34
C TYR A 338 -8.57 7.22 -7.14
N ASN A 339 -7.26 7.24 -7.41
CA ASN A 339 -6.24 7.83 -6.54
C ASN A 339 -5.61 9.02 -7.24
N ALA A 340 -5.33 10.09 -6.52
CA ALA A 340 -4.59 11.23 -7.04
C ALA A 340 -3.62 11.81 -6.01
N ASN A 341 -2.46 12.26 -6.48
CA ASN A 341 -1.45 12.93 -5.69
C ASN A 341 -1.16 14.33 -6.25
N VAL A 342 -1.48 15.37 -5.48
CA VAL A 342 -1.02 16.74 -5.72
C VAL A 342 0.22 17.00 -4.92
N MET A 343 1.23 17.54 -5.58
CA MET A 343 2.52 17.85 -4.97
C MET A 343 2.92 19.28 -5.27
N ARG A 344 3.56 19.93 -4.30
CA ARG A 344 4.32 21.17 -4.48
C ARG A 344 5.79 20.88 -4.26
N VAL A 345 6.62 21.35 -5.18
CA VAL A 345 8.07 21.37 -5.04
C VAL A 345 8.55 22.75 -5.45
N ASP A 346 9.23 23.44 -4.56
CA ASP A 346 9.61 24.84 -4.72
C ASP A 346 8.39 25.71 -5.07
N ASP A 347 8.39 26.35 -6.24
CA ASP A 347 7.33 27.22 -6.74
C ASP A 347 6.31 26.52 -7.67
N LYS A 348 6.38 25.19 -7.84
CA LYS A 348 5.53 24.45 -8.76
C LYS A 348 4.50 23.59 -8.01
N VAL A 349 3.24 23.67 -8.46
CA VAL A 349 2.18 22.74 -8.05
C VAL A 349 1.74 21.91 -9.24
N PHE A 350 1.66 20.60 -9.03
CA PHE A 350 1.33 19.64 -10.09
C PHE A 350 0.63 18.39 -9.54
N ILE A 351 -0.19 17.74 -10.38
CA ILE A 351 -0.68 16.38 -10.12
C ILE A 351 0.40 15.42 -10.62
N ARG A 352 1.02 14.69 -9.70
CA ARG A 352 2.12 13.77 -9.99
C ARG A 352 1.64 12.39 -10.38
N GLY A 353 0.59 11.92 -9.72
CA GLY A 353 -0.06 10.64 -9.97
C GLY A 353 -1.56 10.82 -10.03
N PHE A 354 -2.20 10.16 -10.99
CA PHE A 354 -3.65 10.09 -11.11
C PHE A 354 -3.99 8.76 -11.76
N TYR A 355 -4.70 7.90 -11.02
CA TYR A 355 -4.99 6.53 -11.44
C TYR A 355 -6.49 6.28 -11.32
N LEU A 356 -7.09 5.87 -12.41
CA LEU A 356 -8.48 5.44 -12.45
C LEU A 356 -8.59 4.01 -11.91
N PHE A 357 -9.64 3.72 -11.17
CA PHE A 357 -10.02 2.36 -10.77
C PHE A 357 -11.20 1.85 -11.57
N ASP A 358 -11.09 0.64 -12.08
CA ASP A 358 -12.23 -0.10 -12.66
C ASP A 358 -12.26 -1.50 -12.05
N GLU A 359 -13.28 -1.76 -11.24
CA GLU A 359 -13.47 -3.04 -10.54
C GLU A 359 -13.65 -4.25 -11.45
N ARG A 360 -13.87 -4.03 -12.76
CA ARG A 360 -14.11 -5.08 -13.77
C ARG A 360 -12.83 -5.56 -14.44
N ILE A 361 -11.75 -4.79 -14.37
CA ILE A 361 -10.48 -5.15 -14.98
C ILE A 361 -9.86 -6.29 -14.16
N PRO A 362 -9.69 -7.49 -14.74
CA PRO A 362 -9.21 -8.64 -13.98
C PRO A 362 -7.71 -8.50 -13.66
N ASP A 363 -7.31 -9.07 -12.53
CA ASP A 363 -5.91 -9.36 -12.25
C ASP A 363 -5.37 -10.35 -13.29
N VAL A 364 -4.17 -10.08 -13.82
CA VAL A 364 -3.52 -10.97 -14.81
C VAL A 364 -3.32 -12.39 -14.28
N TYR A 365 -3.25 -12.56 -12.96
CA TYR A 365 -3.04 -13.83 -12.29
C TYR A 365 -4.34 -14.49 -11.80
N GLU A 366 -5.51 -13.93 -12.10
CA GLU A 366 -6.79 -14.57 -11.80
C GLU A 366 -6.90 -15.94 -12.48
N THR A 367 -6.37 -16.07 -13.71
CA THR A 367 -6.49 -17.27 -14.52
C THR A 367 -5.16 -17.85 -15.01
N SER A 368 -4.04 -17.17 -14.77
CA SER A 368 -2.71 -17.60 -15.23
C SER A 368 -1.70 -17.66 -14.09
N ALA A 369 -0.64 -18.44 -14.26
CA ALA A 369 0.48 -18.47 -13.33
C ALA A 369 1.61 -17.54 -13.76
N CYS A 370 2.27 -16.90 -12.81
CA CYS A 370 3.46 -16.10 -13.05
C CYS A 370 4.66 -17.02 -13.29
N SER A 371 5.32 -16.85 -14.43
CA SER A 371 6.54 -17.61 -14.78
C SER A 371 7.84 -16.79 -14.69
N THR A 372 7.74 -15.53 -14.26
CA THR A 372 8.84 -14.56 -14.17
C THR A 372 9.24 -14.29 -12.72
N PHE A 373 10.40 -13.68 -12.53
CA PHE A 373 10.86 -13.28 -11.19
C PHE A 373 10.16 -12.05 -10.65
N ASP A 374 9.59 -11.23 -11.53
CA ASP A 374 8.88 -9.99 -11.19
C ASP A 374 7.37 -10.14 -11.41
N ALA A 375 6.58 -9.59 -10.50
CA ALA A 375 5.13 -9.51 -10.68
C ALA A 375 4.75 -8.35 -11.59
N VAL A 376 3.67 -8.54 -12.33
CA VAL A 376 2.94 -7.47 -13.00
C VAL A 376 1.57 -7.31 -12.34
N TYR A 377 0.99 -6.13 -12.44
CA TYR A 377 -0.38 -5.85 -11.97
C TYR A 377 -1.03 -4.81 -12.87
N GLU A 378 -2.35 -4.84 -12.92
CA GLU A 378 -3.12 -3.92 -13.75
C GLU A 378 -3.45 -2.64 -12.99
N ASN A 379 -3.13 -1.52 -13.60
CA ASN A 379 -3.57 -0.18 -13.19
C ASN A 379 -3.90 0.65 -14.43
N MET A 380 -4.63 1.76 -14.25
CA MET A 380 -5.00 2.66 -15.34
C MET A 380 -4.48 4.07 -15.03
N PRO A 381 -3.23 4.37 -15.39
CA PRO A 381 -2.63 5.66 -15.14
C PRO A 381 -3.19 6.72 -16.10
N LEU A 382 -3.71 7.83 -15.56
CA LEU A 382 -4.05 9.06 -16.28
C LEU A 382 -2.88 10.05 -16.22
N VAL A 383 -2.18 10.07 -15.09
CA VAL A 383 -0.88 10.73 -14.91
C VAL A 383 -0.01 9.80 -14.08
N ASP A 384 1.19 9.48 -14.57
CA ASP A 384 2.19 8.72 -13.83
C ASP A 384 3.58 9.28 -14.15
N THR A 385 4.19 9.93 -13.18
CA THR A 385 5.53 10.49 -13.31
C THR A 385 6.48 9.96 -12.25
N TYR A 386 6.15 8.82 -11.68
CA TYR A 386 7.03 8.11 -10.76
C TYR A 386 8.11 7.34 -11.54
N TYR A 387 9.35 7.64 -11.24
CA TYR A 387 10.53 7.15 -12.00
C TYR A 387 10.82 5.64 -11.85
N GLN A 388 10.25 4.99 -10.86
CA GLN A 388 10.71 3.70 -10.35
C GLN A 388 10.60 2.48 -11.26
N ARG A 389 9.78 2.55 -12.30
CA ARG A 389 9.52 1.37 -13.15
C ARG A 389 10.25 1.40 -14.48
N GLY A 390 10.97 2.49 -14.78
CA GLY A 390 11.47 2.74 -16.13
C GLY A 390 10.34 2.96 -17.16
N GLU A 391 9.10 3.09 -16.71
CA GLU A 391 7.91 3.34 -17.53
C GLU A 391 7.57 4.85 -17.62
N SER A 392 8.30 5.67 -16.87
CA SER A 392 8.17 7.14 -16.86
C SER A 392 9.55 7.78 -16.92
N ASP A 393 9.67 8.93 -17.55
CA ASP A 393 10.89 9.76 -17.57
C ASP A 393 11.07 10.57 -16.26
N GLY A 394 10.15 10.41 -15.31
CA GLY A 394 10.18 11.12 -14.04
C GLY A 394 9.87 12.62 -14.16
N GLY A 395 9.08 13.04 -15.14
CA GLY A 395 8.59 14.41 -15.31
C GLY A 395 7.83 14.94 -14.09
N LEU A 396 7.39 16.19 -14.12
CA LEU A 396 6.60 16.78 -13.02
C LEU A 396 5.16 16.28 -13.02
N GLY A 397 4.60 15.90 -14.16
CA GLY A 397 3.20 15.50 -14.30
C GLY A 397 2.34 16.62 -14.85
N MET A 398 1.10 16.68 -14.39
CA MET A 398 0.13 17.69 -14.81
C MET A 398 0.38 18.99 -14.02
N ILE A 399 1.06 19.95 -14.63
CA ILE A 399 1.42 21.23 -14.01
C ILE A 399 0.17 22.10 -13.91
N LEU A 400 -0.06 22.65 -12.72
CA LEU A 400 -1.18 23.55 -12.40
C LEU A 400 -0.72 24.99 -12.15
N CYS A 401 0.51 25.17 -11.71
CA CYS A 401 1.04 26.47 -11.32
C CYS A 401 2.58 26.44 -11.29
N ASP A 402 3.22 27.53 -11.72
CA ASP A 402 4.67 27.73 -11.73
C ASP A 402 5.15 28.84 -10.78
N ASP A 403 4.23 29.51 -10.05
CA ASP A 403 4.50 30.62 -9.14
C ASP A 403 3.82 30.41 -7.76
N ALA A 404 3.74 29.15 -7.33
CA ALA A 404 3.00 28.77 -6.14
C ALA A 404 3.74 29.13 -4.85
N VAL A 405 2.97 29.59 -3.88
CA VAL A 405 3.34 29.60 -2.45
C VAL A 405 2.96 28.25 -1.82
N PRO A 406 3.40 27.95 -0.59
CA PRO A 406 2.96 26.76 0.13
C PRO A 406 1.43 26.64 0.15
N PHE A 407 0.93 25.46 -0.18
CA PHE A 407 -0.50 25.20 -0.18
C PHE A 407 -0.99 24.72 1.20
N ASN A 408 -2.29 24.88 1.43
CA ASN A 408 -3.02 24.28 2.54
C ASN A 408 -4.07 23.30 2.01
N ALA A 409 -4.60 22.47 2.92
CA ALA A 409 -5.69 21.57 2.59
C ALA A 409 -6.76 21.61 3.68
N GLU A 410 -8.04 21.52 3.27
CA GLU A 410 -9.18 21.51 4.15
C GLU A 410 -10.23 20.50 3.68
N LYS A 411 -10.90 19.88 4.61
CA LYS A 411 -12.05 19.03 4.35
C LYS A 411 -13.26 19.91 4.05
N VAL A 412 -13.87 19.73 2.88
CA VAL A 412 -15.05 20.52 2.45
C VAL A 412 -16.34 19.70 2.36
N GLY A 413 -16.27 18.41 2.67
CA GLY A 413 -17.38 17.47 2.71
C GLY A 413 -16.95 16.12 3.30
N ASN A 414 -17.87 15.16 3.38
CA ASN A 414 -17.53 13.83 3.91
C ASN A 414 -16.50 13.08 3.05
N ASN A 415 -16.56 13.27 1.73
CA ASN A 415 -15.68 12.63 0.75
C ASN A 415 -14.93 13.67 -0.09
N SER A 416 -14.92 14.94 0.29
CA SER A 416 -14.36 16.03 -0.52
C SER A 416 -13.26 16.76 0.24
N LEU A 417 -12.12 16.93 -0.44
CA LEU A 417 -10.94 17.61 0.05
C LEU A 417 -10.57 18.76 -0.88
N LYS A 418 -10.25 19.92 -0.33
CA LYS A 418 -9.75 21.07 -1.09
C LYS A 418 -8.30 21.34 -0.73
N VAL A 419 -7.44 21.40 -1.73
CA VAL A 419 -6.06 21.91 -1.65
C VAL A 419 -6.06 23.29 -2.28
N PHE A 420 -5.47 24.29 -1.62
CA PHE A 420 -5.55 25.67 -2.09
C PHE A 420 -4.30 26.49 -1.77
N TRP A 421 -4.01 27.43 -2.67
CA TRP A 421 -2.92 28.41 -2.54
C TRP A 421 -3.32 29.68 -3.28
N GLN A 422 -3.05 30.85 -2.69
CA GLN A 422 -3.48 32.14 -3.25
C GLN A 422 -4.99 32.12 -3.63
N ASP A 423 -5.34 32.41 -4.86
CA ASP A 423 -6.68 32.36 -5.45
C ASP A 423 -6.99 31.04 -6.19
N LYS A 424 -6.05 30.08 -6.16
CA LYS A 424 -6.09 28.81 -6.88
C LYS A 424 -6.51 27.65 -5.97
N SER A 425 -7.14 26.64 -6.53
CA SER A 425 -7.47 25.43 -5.77
C SER A 425 -7.70 24.19 -6.63
N VAL A 426 -7.51 23.04 -6.00
CA VAL A 426 -7.92 21.73 -6.47
C VAL A 426 -8.88 21.13 -5.45
N VAL A 427 -10.07 20.74 -5.88
CA VAL A 427 -11.06 20.04 -5.04
C VAL A 427 -11.22 18.63 -5.56
N PHE A 428 -10.95 17.66 -4.69
CA PHE A 428 -11.20 16.26 -4.93
C PHE A 428 -12.57 15.86 -4.43
N GLU A 429 -13.33 15.17 -5.29
CA GLU A 429 -14.62 14.54 -4.97
C GLU A 429 -14.57 13.07 -5.35
N ASP A 430 -15.55 12.28 -4.97
CA ASP A 430 -15.55 10.83 -5.19
C ASP A 430 -15.27 10.41 -6.65
N ASP A 431 -15.76 11.17 -7.62
CA ASP A 431 -15.78 10.82 -9.05
C ASP A 431 -15.11 11.86 -9.96
N ARG A 432 -14.58 12.94 -9.40
CA ARG A 432 -14.02 14.06 -10.19
C ARG A 432 -12.99 14.88 -9.43
N ILE A 433 -12.23 15.67 -10.20
CA ILE A 433 -11.33 16.71 -9.69
C ILE A 433 -11.78 18.05 -10.26
N ILE A 434 -11.95 19.06 -9.42
CA ILE A 434 -12.30 20.43 -9.82
C ILE A 434 -11.07 21.31 -9.61
N ILE A 435 -10.63 22.00 -10.65
CA ILE A 435 -9.45 22.86 -10.64
C ILE A 435 -9.90 24.29 -10.95
N ASN A 436 -9.61 25.23 -10.05
CA ASN A 436 -10.02 26.61 -10.17
C ASN A 436 -8.82 27.53 -10.35
N ASN A 437 -8.95 28.48 -11.28
CA ASN A 437 -7.97 29.54 -11.58
C ASN A 437 -6.57 28.99 -11.96
N CYS A 438 -6.51 27.80 -12.54
CA CYS A 438 -5.27 27.18 -12.99
C CYS A 438 -5.33 26.91 -14.50
N LYS A 439 -4.17 26.92 -15.13
CA LYS A 439 -3.97 26.40 -16.48
C LYS A 439 -3.28 25.03 -16.35
N ILE A 440 -3.90 24.01 -16.92
CA ILE A 440 -3.33 22.67 -16.92
C ILE A 440 -2.42 22.50 -18.12
N SER A 441 -1.21 21.95 -17.88
CA SER A 441 -0.30 21.54 -18.93
C SER A 441 0.46 20.30 -18.50
N PHE A 442 0.50 19.27 -19.34
CA PHE A 442 1.34 18.11 -19.10
C PHE A 442 1.86 17.50 -20.39
N THR A 443 3.10 17.06 -20.34
CA THR A 443 3.77 16.31 -21.41
C THR A 443 3.75 14.84 -21.03
N TYR A 444 3.47 13.96 -21.99
CA TYR A 444 3.46 12.53 -21.71
C TYR A 444 4.86 12.03 -21.46
N SER A 445 4.97 11.35 -20.35
CA SER A 445 6.18 10.65 -19.97
C SER A 445 5.98 9.15 -19.76
N MET A 446 4.73 8.68 -19.93
CA MET A 446 4.40 7.27 -19.75
C MET A 446 4.76 6.46 -21.01
N ILE A 447 5.68 5.51 -20.84
CA ILE A 447 6.07 4.57 -21.88
C ILE A 447 4.87 3.65 -22.19
N ASN A 448 4.67 3.37 -23.49
CA ASN A 448 3.58 2.52 -23.99
C ASN A 448 2.16 3.06 -23.78
N THR A 449 2.00 4.34 -23.53
CA THR A 449 0.69 4.98 -23.46
C THR A 449 0.45 5.81 -24.69
N LYS A 450 -0.64 5.54 -25.41
CA LYS A 450 -1.13 6.37 -26.49
C LYS A 450 -2.16 7.33 -25.94
N ILE A 451 -1.98 8.62 -26.20
CA ILE A 451 -2.94 9.65 -25.83
C ILE A 451 -3.39 10.42 -27.07
N THR A 452 -4.69 10.66 -27.16
CA THR A 452 -5.32 11.49 -28.17
C THR A 452 -6.36 12.39 -27.52
N THR A 453 -6.68 13.50 -28.12
CA THR A 453 -7.65 14.46 -27.58
C THR A 453 -8.68 14.86 -28.62
N ASP A 454 -9.84 15.28 -28.18
CA ASP A 454 -10.81 16.08 -28.91
C ASP A 454 -11.17 17.36 -28.12
N CYS A 455 -12.32 17.96 -28.39
CA CYS A 455 -12.70 19.26 -27.79
C CYS A 455 -12.91 19.19 -26.26
N ASP A 456 -13.28 18.03 -25.73
CA ASP A 456 -13.64 17.85 -24.31
C ASP A 456 -13.16 16.54 -23.69
N HIS A 457 -12.37 15.72 -24.41
CA HIS A 457 -11.82 14.49 -23.89
C HIS A 457 -10.30 14.38 -24.08
N ILE A 458 -9.67 13.67 -23.13
CA ILE A 458 -8.31 13.17 -23.21
C ILE A 458 -8.42 11.64 -23.13
N TYR A 459 -8.17 10.96 -24.24
CA TYR A 459 -8.27 9.51 -24.36
C TYR A 459 -6.93 8.84 -24.10
N TYR A 460 -6.99 7.71 -23.42
CA TYR A 460 -5.81 6.89 -23.09
C TYR A 460 -6.00 5.47 -23.62
N GLU A 461 -4.92 4.90 -24.14
CA GLU A 461 -4.81 3.49 -24.43
C GLU A 461 -3.49 2.97 -23.80
N TYR A 462 -3.61 2.11 -22.80
CA TYR A 462 -2.49 1.56 -22.05
C TYR A 462 -2.71 0.07 -21.79
N LYS A 463 -1.75 -0.78 -22.21
CA LYS A 463 -1.82 -2.25 -22.07
C LYS A 463 -3.14 -2.86 -22.58
N GLY A 464 -3.71 -2.29 -23.64
CA GLY A 464 -4.98 -2.75 -24.23
C GLY A 464 -6.24 -2.20 -23.56
N ASN A 465 -6.13 -1.52 -22.42
CA ASN A 465 -7.26 -0.86 -21.77
C ASN A 465 -7.47 0.54 -22.35
N LYS A 466 -8.72 0.92 -22.59
CA LYS A 466 -9.12 2.24 -23.07
C LYS A 466 -9.91 2.96 -21.98
N TYR A 467 -9.57 4.19 -21.72
CA TYR A 467 -10.20 5.05 -20.74
C TYR A 467 -9.97 6.52 -21.08
N ALA A 468 -10.62 7.44 -20.41
CA ALA A 468 -10.52 8.86 -20.72
C ALA A 468 -10.64 9.76 -19.50
N ILE A 469 -10.34 11.04 -19.71
CA ILE A 469 -10.78 12.14 -18.87
C ILE A 469 -11.76 12.98 -19.69
N LEU A 470 -13.00 13.09 -19.26
CA LEU A 470 -13.93 14.12 -19.75
C LEU A 470 -13.59 15.44 -19.06
N VAL A 471 -13.35 16.47 -19.84
CA VAL A 471 -13.03 17.82 -19.38
C VAL A 471 -14.27 18.71 -19.56
N LYS A 472 -14.74 19.34 -18.47
CA LYS A 472 -15.81 20.35 -18.52
C LYS A 472 -15.28 21.70 -18.05
N GLY A 473 -15.75 22.78 -18.66
CA GLY A 473 -15.40 24.15 -18.28
C GLY A 473 -13.99 24.58 -18.68
N GLY A 474 -13.37 23.86 -19.62
CA GLY A 474 -12.08 24.19 -20.19
C GLY A 474 -11.97 23.75 -21.65
N GLU A 475 -11.09 24.39 -22.41
CA GLU A 475 -10.76 24.04 -23.78
C GLU A 475 -9.54 23.13 -23.79
N VAL A 476 -9.68 21.94 -24.39
CA VAL A 476 -8.61 20.95 -24.55
C VAL A 476 -7.86 21.24 -25.85
N SER A 477 -6.55 21.24 -25.77
CA SER A 477 -5.68 21.31 -26.94
C SER A 477 -4.48 20.38 -26.78
N GLN A 478 -3.99 19.86 -27.89
CA GLN A 478 -2.80 19.01 -27.96
C GLN A 478 -1.82 19.55 -28.99
N ASN A 479 -0.58 19.70 -28.58
CA ASN A 479 0.53 20.04 -29.49
C ASN A 479 1.66 19.03 -29.25
N GLU A 480 1.97 18.24 -30.29
CA GLU A 480 2.89 17.11 -30.19
C GLU A 480 2.54 16.19 -28.99
N ASN A 481 3.43 16.13 -28.01
CA ASN A 481 3.28 15.31 -26.81
C ASN A 481 2.73 16.09 -25.59
N THR A 482 2.28 17.35 -25.78
CA THR A 482 1.79 18.18 -24.69
C THR A 482 0.28 18.37 -24.80
N VAL A 483 -0.44 18.05 -23.74
CA VAL A 483 -1.86 18.41 -23.58
C VAL A 483 -1.96 19.65 -22.71
N SER A 484 -2.81 20.57 -23.12
CA SER A 484 -3.14 21.76 -22.35
C SER A 484 -4.67 21.88 -22.18
N VAL A 485 -5.09 22.30 -20.99
CA VAL A 485 -6.50 22.65 -20.73
C VAL A 485 -6.54 24.04 -20.11
N VAL A 486 -7.36 24.92 -20.70
CA VAL A 486 -7.46 26.32 -20.28
C VAL A 486 -8.91 26.63 -19.92
N GLY A 487 -9.15 27.16 -18.72
CA GLY A 487 -10.46 27.55 -18.22
C GLY A 487 -10.33 28.13 -16.80
N GLU A 488 -11.34 28.87 -16.35
CA GLU A 488 -11.37 29.41 -14.98
C GLU A 488 -11.78 28.34 -13.95
N ARG A 489 -12.64 27.42 -14.37
CA ARG A 489 -13.10 26.30 -13.55
C ARG A 489 -13.14 25.03 -14.40
N ILE A 490 -12.13 24.21 -14.28
CA ILE A 490 -11.97 22.97 -15.03
C ILE A 490 -12.43 21.81 -14.16
N ILE A 491 -13.23 20.90 -14.71
CA ILE A 491 -13.67 19.67 -14.05
C ILE A 491 -13.14 18.50 -14.86
N LEU A 492 -12.30 17.68 -14.21
CA LEU A 492 -11.76 16.44 -14.77
C LEU A 492 -12.58 15.26 -14.23
N ILE A 493 -13.22 14.51 -15.11
CA ILE A 493 -14.04 13.33 -14.77
C ILE A 493 -13.41 12.12 -15.42
N PRO A 494 -12.72 11.25 -14.65
CA PRO A 494 -12.21 9.99 -15.18
C PRO A 494 -13.35 9.11 -15.68
N GLN A 495 -13.18 8.53 -16.85
CA GLN A 495 -14.18 7.69 -17.52
C GLN A 495 -13.59 6.34 -17.91
N LYS A 496 -14.35 5.28 -17.67
CA LYS A 496 -14.06 3.92 -18.09
C LYS A 496 -14.50 3.71 -19.54
N GLU A 497 -13.99 2.69 -20.21
CA GLU A 497 -14.28 2.40 -21.62
C GLU A 497 -15.81 2.40 -21.95
N LYS A 498 -16.65 1.90 -21.04
CA LYS A 498 -18.11 1.87 -21.26
C LYS A 498 -18.82 3.23 -21.08
N GLU A 499 -18.11 4.24 -20.61
CA GLU A 499 -18.63 5.59 -20.35
C GLU A 499 -18.23 6.60 -21.44
N ILE A 500 -17.32 6.15 -22.33
CA ILE A 500 -16.84 6.87 -23.51
C ILE A 500 -17.69 6.47 -24.72
#